data_2b0959ed7d33804d4df8583772b1e4c3
#
_entry.id   2b0959ed7d33804d4df8583772b1e4c3
#
_cell.length_a   1.000
_cell.length_b   1.000
_cell.length_c   1.000
_cell.angle_alpha   90.00
_cell.angle_beta   90.00
_cell.angle_gamma   90.00
#
_symmetry.space_group_name_H-M   'P 1'
#
loop_
_entity.id
_entity.type
_entity.pdbx_description
1 polymer ?
#
loop_
_entity_poly.entity_id
_entity_poly.type
_entity_poly.pdbx_seq_one_letter_code
_entity_poly.pdbx_strand_id
1 'polypeptide(L)'
;KKVPSHGVKKGIIEDENLLVNDIKGVVQEANDFLDGEIKAVGLTIPTIRSKLYQSNSSVSLSDHDKISKDDIVRGLKLSTKFKKSHEEEVVCVIPVRFNGDFGISQVPPIGEASRNLIIDTLIITSQKQILYPYIMAVEKAGLEIMDICINAFACAKEAFDAVYLQE
;
A
#
# COMPACT_ATOMS: atom_id res chain seq x y z
N LYS A 1 9.34 1.33 -19.57
CA LYS A 1 9.98 0.15 -20.19
C LYS A 1 9.71 -1.08 -19.32
N LYS A 2 9.57 -2.26 -19.93
CA LYS A 2 9.46 -3.56 -19.25
C LYS A 2 10.69 -4.36 -19.57
N VAL A 3 11.29 -4.97 -18.56
CA VAL A 3 12.41 -5.90 -18.72
C VAL A 3 12.06 -7.25 -18.11
N PRO A 4 12.57 -8.36 -18.65
CA PRO A 4 12.43 -9.67 -18.01
C PRO A 4 13.10 -9.67 -16.63
N SER A 5 12.53 -10.39 -15.69
CA SER A 5 13.19 -10.68 -14.42
C SER A 5 13.69 -12.12 -14.42
N HIS A 6 14.94 -12.33 -14.08
CA HIS A 6 15.59 -13.64 -14.08
C HIS A 6 15.62 -14.28 -12.69
N GLY A 7 15.45 -13.46 -11.62
CA GLY A 7 15.49 -13.91 -10.24
C GLY A 7 14.16 -14.35 -9.65
N VAL A 8 13.03 -14.18 -10.39
CA VAL A 8 11.67 -14.43 -9.86
C VAL A 8 10.95 -15.48 -10.70
N LYS A 9 10.31 -16.46 -10.04
CA LYS A 9 9.47 -17.46 -10.68
C LYS A 9 8.14 -17.61 -9.95
N LYS A 10 7.05 -17.43 -10.68
CA LYS A 10 5.67 -17.49 -10.14
C LYS A 10 5.47 -16.61 -8.88
N GLY A 11 6.12 -15.43 -8.84
CA GLY A 11 6.01 -14.50 -7.72
C GLY A 11 6.84 -14.90 -6.48
N ILE A 12 7.77 -15.83 -6.61
CA ILE A 12 8.72 -16.20 -5.55
C ILE A 12 10.12 -15.88 -6.04
N ILE A 13 10.93 -15.23 -5.19
CA ILE A 13 12.34 -14.96 -5.49
C ILE A 13 13.11 -16.27 -5.33
N GLU A 14 13.66 -16.79 -6.44
CA GLU A 14 14.53 -17.97 -6.46
C GLU A 14 16.01 -17.58 -6.39
N ASP A 15 16.36 -16.42 -6.97
CA ASP A 15 17.71 -15.86 -6.92
C ASP A 15 17.67 -14.35 -6.68
N GLU A 16 18.02 -13.95 -5.47
CA GLU A 16 18.02 -12.56 -5.06
C GLU A 16 19.05 -11.73 -5.81
N ASN A 17 20.23 -12.28 -6.08
CA ASN A 17 21.32 -11.53 -6.75
C ASN A 17 20.95 -11.22 -8.20
N LEU A 18 20.32 -12.17 -8.89
CA LEU A 18 19.81 -11.92 -10.25
C LEU A 18 18.75 -10.82 -10.23
N LEU A 19 17.79 -10.87 -9.27
CA LEU A 19 16.77 -9.85 -9.15
C LEU A 19 17.38 -8.46 -8.85
N VAL A 20 18.34 -8.37 -7.92
CA VAL A 20 19.03 -7.12 -7.61
C VAL A 20 19.73 -6.54 -8.84
N ASN A 21 20.39 -7.38 -9.63
CA ASN A 21 21.05 -6.95 -10.85
C ASN A 21 20.05 -6.48 -11.92
N ASP A 22 18.92 -7.18 -12.07
CA ASP A 22 17.84 -6.76 -12.97
C ASP A 22 17.29 -5.38 -12.57
N ILE A 23 17.06 -5.15 -11.25
CA ILE A 23 16.60 -3.86 -10.73
C ILE A 23 17.62 -2.76 -11.02
N LYS A 24 18.91 -2.99 -10.71
CA LYS A 24 19.99 -2.03 -10.98
C LYS A 24 20.08 -1.67 -12.46
N GLY A 25 19.98 -2.68 -13.31
CA GLY A 25 20.03 -2.48 -14.76
C GLY A 25 18.90 -1.61 -15.29
N VAL A 26 17.65 -1.88 -14.86
CA VAL A 26 16.50 -1.09 -15.32
C VAL A 26 16.52 0.34 -14.75
N VAL A 27 17.00 0.51 -13.52
CA VAL A 27 17.15 1.84 -12.90
C VAL A 27 18.22 2.66 -13.60
N GLN A 28 19.36 2.05 -13.92
CA GLN A 28 20.42 2.73 -14.67
C GLN A 28 19.94 3.21 -16.04
N GLU A 29 19.25 2.34 -16.79
CA GLU A 29 18.67 2.73 -18.07
C GLU A 29 17.62 3.86 -17.95
N ALA A 30 16.85 3.86 -16.86
CA ALA A 30 15.88 4.92 -16.59
C ALA A 30 16.58 6.23 -16.23
N ASN A 31 17.64 6.19 -15.43
CA ASN A 31 18.46 7.35 -15.08
C ASN A 31 19.08 7.99 -16.33
N ASP A 32 19.62 7.17 -17.21
CA ASP A 32 20.24 7.63 -18.47
C ASP A 32 19.18 8.28 -19.39
N PHE A 33 17.95 7.75 -19.40
CA PHE A 33 16.85 8.30 -20.19
C PHE A 33 16.31 9.62 -19.63
N LEU A 34 16.25 9.75 -18.29
CA LEU A 34 15.68 10.92 -17.60
C LEU A 34 16.71 12.03 -17.36
N ASP A 35 17.98 11.79 -17.64
CA ASP A 35 19.10 12.66 -17.24
C ASP A 35 19.02 13.01 -15.76
N GLY A 36 18.78 12.01 -14.91
CA GLY A 36 18.56 12.19 -13.48
C GLY A 36 18.76 10.89 -12.70
N GLU A 37 18.75 11.00 -11.37
CA GLU A 37 18.92 9.86 -10.46
C GLU A 37 17.62 9.47 -9.79
N ILE A 38 17.16 8.24 -10.00
CA ILE A 38 16.04 7.64 -9.27
C ILE A 38 16.57 7.11 -7.95
N LYS A 39 16.08 7.66 -6.83
CA LYS A 39 16.46 7.28 -5.46
C LYS A 39 15.39 6.48 -4.75
N ALA A 40 14.13 6.65 -5.15
CA ALA A 40 12.99 6.06 -4.47
C ALA A 40 11.98 5.50 -5.47
N VAL A 41 11.33 4.39 -5.09
CA VAL A 41 10.39 3.66 -5.92
C VAL A 41 9.15 3.22 -5.15
N GLY A 42 8.03 3.02 -5.84
CA GLY A 42 6.92 2.23 -5.35
C GLY A 42 7.18 0.75 -5.64
N LEU A 43 6.95 -0.11 -4.65
CA LEU A 43 7.11 -1.55 -4.76
C LEU A 43 5.75 -2.23 -4.88
N THR A 44 5.52 -2.97 -5.96
CA THR A 44 4.40 -3.89 -6.06
C THR A 44 4.85 -5.32 -5.84
N ILE A 45 4.21 -6.01 -4.88
CA ILE A 45 4.51 -7.41 -4.57
C ILE A 45 3.43 -8.33 -5.14
N PRO A 46 3.75 -9.61 -5.39
CA PRO A 46 2.77 -10.59 -5.85
C PRO A 46 1.63 -10.80 -4.84
N THR A 47 0.43 -11.04 -5.35
CA THR A 47 -0.76 -11.35 -4.53
C THR A 47 -0.68 -12.74 -3.87
N ILE A 48 0.29 -13.55 -4.25
CA ILE A 48 0.46 -14.90 -3.70
C ILE A 48 0.56 -14.87 -2.17
N ARG A 49 -0.25 -15.71 -1.52
CA ARG A 49 -0.34 -15.81 -0.06
C ARG A 49 -0.72 -14.52 0.66
N SER A 50 -1.31 -13.57 -0.06
CA SER A 50 -1.94 -12.40 0.55
C SER A 50 -3.31 -12.77 1.10
N LYS A 51 -3.75 -12.07 2.15
CA LYS A 51 -5.09 -12.19 2.72
C LYS A 51 -5.75 -10.83 2.81
N LEU A 52 -7.06 -10.84 2.72
CA LEU A 52 -7.91 -9.67 2.86
C LEU A 52 -8.71 -9.78 4.17
N TYR A 53 -8.63 -8.75 4.99
CA TYR A 53 -9.41 -8.63 6.22
C TYR A 53 -10.29 -7.39 6.16
N GLN A 54 -11.49 -7.51 6.76
CA GLN A 54 -12.32 -6.37 7.08
C GLN A 54 -12.08 -5.97 8.53
N SER A 55 -11.91 -4.69 8.78
CA SER A 55 -11.75 -4.14 10.11
C SER A 55 -12.52 -2.84 10.22
N ASN A 56 -12.85 -2.46 11.44
CA ASN A 56 -13.33 -1.13 11.74
C ASN A 56 -12.54 -0.53 12.90
N SER A 57 -12.55 0.77 12.97
CA SER A 57 -11.98 1.51 14.08
C SER A 57 -12.88 2.65 14.47
N SER A 58 -12.83 3.03 15.74
CA SER A 58 -13.54 4.19 16.26
C SER A 58 -12.55 5.16 16.89
N VAL A 59 -12.64 6.41 16.50
CA VAL A 59 -11.86 7.52 17.04
C VAL A 59 -12.82 8.47 17.75
N SER A 60 -12.64 8.66 19.04
CA SER A 60 -13.38 9.69 19.78
C SER A 60 -12.73 11.04 19.53
N LEU A 61 -13.53 12.02 19.25
CA LEU A 61 -13.19 13.43 19.07
C LEU A 61 -13.71 14.23 20.27
N SER A 62 -13.07 15.35 20.55
CA SER A 62 -13.61 16.28 21.56
C SER A 62 -14.94 16.87 21.08
N ASP A 63 -15.80 17.27 21.99
CA ASP A 63 -17.13 17.82 21.65
C ASP A 63 -16.98 18.97 20.62
N HIS A 64 -17.64 18.78 19.48
CA HIS A 64 -17.67 19.72 18.34
C HIS A 64 -16.35 19.96 17.59
N ASP A 65 -15.33 19.09 17.78
CA ASP A 65 -14.12 19.19 16.99
C ASP A 65 -14.37 18.76 15.54
N LYS A 66 -13.70 19.46 14.64
CA LYS A 66 -13.70 19.13 13.23
C LYS A 66 -12.72 18.01 12.96
N ILE A 67 -13.15 17.02 12.20
CA ILE A 67 -12.31 15.91 11.80
C ILE A 67 -11.07 16.43 11.04
N SER A 68 -9.91 16.07 11.53
CA SER A 68 -8.61 16.39 10.96
C SER A 68 -8.04 15.21 10.16
N LYS A 69 -6.99 15.47 9.38
CA LYS A 69 -6.21 14.40 8.74
C LYS A 69 -5.60 13.45 9.75
N ASP A 70 -5.16 13.97 10.89
CA ASP A 70 -4.52 13.17 11.96
C ASP A 70 -5.52 12.21 12.60
N ASP A 71 -6.80 12.59 12.74
CA ASP A 71 -7.84 11.70 13.23
C ASP A 71 -8.07 10.52 12.30
N ILE A 72 -8.08 10.77 10.99
CA ILE A 72 -8.19 9.73 9.98
C ILE A 72 -6.98 8.79 10.05
N VAL A 73 -5.76 9.34 10.07
CA VAL A 73 -4.52 8.55 10.20
C VAL A 73 -4.54 7.72 11.49
N ARG A 74 -5.00 8.30 12.61
CA ARG A 74 -5.15 7.60 13.89
C ARG A 74 -6.15 6.45 13.77
N GLY A 75 -7.30 6.66 13.14
CA GLY A 75 -8.29 5.63 12.88
C GLY A 75 -7.76 4.50 12.01
N LEU A 76 -7.07 4.81 10.91
CA LEU A 76 -6.45 3.82 10.05
C LEU A 76 -5.38 2.99 10.80
N LYS A 77 -4.57 3.62 11.64
CA LYS A 77 -3.62 2.91 12.51
C LYS A 77 -4.31 2.02 13.53
N LEU A 78 -5.44 2.45 14.09
CA LEU A 78 -6.23 1.62 15.01
C LEU A 78 -6.82 0.40 14.31
N SER A 79 -7.29 0.53 13.07
CA SER A 79 -7.85 -0.58 12.31
C SER A 79 -6.85 -1.71 12.05
N THR A 80 -5.54 -1.42 12.07
CA THR A 80 -4.49 -2.45 11.93
C THR A 80 -4.26 -3.28 13.18
N LYS A 81 -4.86 -2.90 14.33
CA LYS A 81 -4.73 -3.63 15.60
C LYS A 81 -5.72 -4.79 15.69
N PHE A 82 -5.72 -5.66 14.71
CA PHE A 82 -6.54 -6.87 14.69
C PHE A 82 -5.66 -8.13 14.84
N LYS A 83 -6.32 -9.25 15.15
CA LYS A 83 -5.62 -10.53 15.30
C LYS A 83 -5.23 -11.07 13.92
N LYS A 84 -3.93 -11.01 13.61
CA LYS A 84 -3.33 -11.62 12.42
C LYS A 84 -2.29 -12.66 12.83
N SER A 85 -1.85 -13.51 11.90
CA SER A 85 -0.72 -14.43 12.13
C SER A 85 0.57 -13.64 12.34
N HIS A 86 1.48 -14.19 13.16
CA HIS A 86 2.82 -13.64 13.33
C HIS A 86 3.66 -13.69 12.04
N GLU A 87 3.28 -14.58 11.12
CA GLU A 87 3.92 -14.72 9.81
C GLU A 87 3.42 -13.69 8.78
N GLU A 88 2.46 -12.84 9.15
CA GLU A 88 1.86 -11.86 8.26
C GLU A 88 2.25 -10.43 8.64
N GLU A 89 2.45 -9.60 7.62
CA GLU A 89 2.56 -8.16 7.74
C GLU A 89 1.44 -7.45 6.98
N VAL A 90 1.02 -6.29 7.50
CA VAL A 90 0.08 -5.41 6.80
C VAL A 90 0.82 -4.71 5.67
N VAL A 91 0.29 -4.86 4.47
CA VAL A 91 0.84 -4.24 3.26
C VAL A 91 0.05 -3.00 2.87
N CYS A 92 -1.28 -3.07 2.98
CA CYS A 92 -2.14 -1.97 2.56
C CYS A 92 -3.35 -1.85 3.50
N VAL A 93 -3.75 -0.60 3.78
CA VAL A 93 -4.97 -0.26 4.54
C VAL A 93 -5.81 0.67 3.68
N ILE A 94 -6.99 0.20 3.29
CA ILE A 94 -7.88 0.90 2.37
C ILE A 94 -9.13 1.32 3.14
N PRO A 95 -9.35 2.62 3.37
CA PRO A 95 -10.62 3.08 3.91
C PRO A 95 -11.74 2.86 2.87
N VAL A 96 -12.84 2.28 3.32
CA VAL A 96 -14.00 1.99 2.47
C VAL A 96 -15.14 2.94 2.76
N ARG A 97 -15.31 3.26 4.05
CA ARG A 97 -16.44 4.06 4.52
C ARG A 97 -16.09 4.77 5.83
N PHE A 98 -16.56 5.99 5.93
CA PHE A 98 -16.49 6.83 7.11
C PHE A 98 -17.91 7.05 7.63
N ASN A 99 -18.10 6.99 8.93
CA ASN A 99 -19.39 7.21 9.59
C ASN A 99 -19.19 8.07 10.86
N GLY A 100 -20.10 9.00 11.10
CA GLY A 100 -20.08 9.91 12.22
C GLY A 100 -21.39 10.70 12.32
N ASP A 101 -21.42 11.78 13.11
CA ASP A 101 -22.61 12.65 13.24
C ASP A 101 -22.98 13.31 11.90
N PHE A 102 -22.06 13.41 10.94
CA PHE A 102 -22.28 13.87 9.55
C PHE A 102 -22.98 12.83 8.66
N GLY A 103 -23.21 11.61 9.15
CA GLY A 103 -23.76 10.49 8.37
C GLY A 103 -22.67 9.56 7.82
N ILE A 104 -22.89 9.02 6.61
CA ILE A 104 -22.00 8.07 5.94
C ILE A 104 -21.34 8.76 4.74
N SER A 105 -20.01 8.60 4.61
CA SER A 105 -19.23 9.09 3.47
C SER A 105 -18.27 8.02 2.95
N GLN A 106 -17.99 8.02 1.66
CA GLN A 106 -16.92 7.24 1.04
C GLN A 106 -15.64 8.04 0.85
N VAL A 107 -15.71 9.35 1.01
CA VAL A 107 -14.53 10.24 0.97
C VAL A 107 -14.19 10.70 2.38
N PRO A 108 -12.92 11.00 2.67
CA PRO A 108 -12.49 11.48 3.98
C PRO A 108 -13.25 12.73 4.41
N PRO A 109 -13.98 12.71 5.53
CA PRO A 109 -14.85 13.81 5.97
C PRO A 109 -14.07 14.89 6.73
N ILE A 110 -12.98 15.40 6.13
CA ILE A 110 -12.13 16.41 6.73
C ILE A 110 -12.90 17.73 6.85
N GLY A 111 -12.89 18.30 8.07
CA GLY A 111 -13.59 19.55 8.37
C GLY A 111 -15.03 19.38 8.83
N GLU A 112 -15.63 18.20 8.71
CA GLU A 112 -16.94 17.89 9.26
C GLU A 112 -16.88 17.81 10.80
N ALA A 113 -17.92 18.30 11.46
CA ALA A 113 -18.04 18.21 12.91
C ALA A 113 -18.62 16.84 13.32
N SER A 114 -17.97 16.17 14.26
CA SER A 114 -18.43 14.89 14.79
C SER A 114 -17.84 14.63 16.16
N ARG A 115 -18.55 13.92 17.01
CA ARG A 115 -18.04 13.46 18.32
C ARG A 115 -17.26 12.16 18.19
N ASN A 116 -17.51 11.42 17.13
CA ASN A 116 -16.80 10.17 16.84
C ASN A 116 -16.61 10.03 15.33
N LEU A 117 -15.60 9.28 14.96
CA LEU A 117 -15.32 8.88 13.58
C LEU A 117 -15.14 7.37 13.55
N ILE A 118 -16.03 6.67 12.86
CA ILE A 118 -15.90 5.24 12.60
C ILE A 118 -15.39 5.08 11.18
N ILE A 119 -14.34 4.27 11.01
CA ILE A 119 -13.74 3.98 9.71
C ILE A 119 -13.81 2.49 9.45
N ASP A 120 -14.55 2.08 8.42
CA ASP A 120 -14.50 0.73 7.90
C ASP A 120 -13.34 0.61 6.91
N THR A 121 -12.53 -0.42 7.07
CA THR A 121 -11.32 -0.62 6.28
C THR A 121 -11.24 -2.02 5.72
N LEU A 122 -10.64 -2.12 4.53
CA LEU A 122 -10.07 -3.35 4.00
C LEU A 122 -8.56 -3.34 4.28
N ILE A 123 -8.06 -4.42 4.85
CA ILE A 123 -6.65 -4.57 5.19
C ILE A 123 -6.10 -5.75 4.42
N ILE A 124 -5.03 -5.50 3.68
CA ILE A 124 -4.33 -6.52 2.92
C ILE A 124 -3.04 -6.87 3.66
N THR A 125 -2.84 -8.16 3.90
CA THR A 125 -1.61 -8.70 4.47
C THR A 125 -0.89 -9.57 3.46
N SER A 126 0.41 -9.68 3.61
CA SER A 126 1.24 -10.65 2.90
C SER A 126 2.08 -11.45 3.90
N GLN A 127 2.46 -12.66 3.54
CA GLN A 127 3.39 -13.42 4.35
C GLN A 127 4.78 -12.78 4.32
N LYS A 128 5.43 -12.71 5.48
CA LYS A 128 6.78 -12.15 5.66
C LYS A 128 7.79 -12.76 4.70
N GLN A 129 7.71 -14.07 4.51
CA GLN A 129 8.57 -14.82 3.58
C GLN A 129 8.40 -14.44 2.10
N ILE A 130 7.31 -13.77 1.74
CA ILE A 130 7.12 -13.19 0.39
C ILE A 130 7.54 -11.71 0.40
N LEU A 131 7.08 -10.95 1.37
CA LEU A 131 7.27 -9.51 1.43
C LEU A 131 8.73 -9.09 1.59
N TYR A 132 9.41 -9.62 2.61
CA TYR A 132 10.75 -9.16 2.96
C TYR A 132 11.82 -9.41 1.90
N PRO A 133 11.85 -10.54 1.18
CA PRO A 133 12.81 -10.70 0.09
C PRO A 133 12.68 -9.65 -1.00
N TYR A 134 11.47 -9.20 -1.32
CA TYR A 134 11.27 -8.11 -2.29
C TYR A 134 11.77 -6.77 -1.75
N ILE A 135 11.49 -6.45 -0.48
CA ILE A 135 12.00 -5.24 0.18
C ILE A 135 13.53 -5.26 0.14
N MET A 136 14.15 -6.35 0.58
CA MET A 136 15.60 -6.49 0.63
C MET A 136 16.25 -6.36 -0.76
N ALA A 137 15.63 -6.92 -1.80
CA ALA A 137 16.16 -6.81 -3.16
C ALA A 137 16.17 -5.35 -3.66
N VAL A 138 15.12 -4.59 -3.38
CA VAL A 138 15.04 -3.16 -3.74
C VAL A 138 16.07 -2.33 -2.95
N GLU A 139 16.17 -2.54 -1.63
CA GLU A 139 17.15 -1.85 -0.78
C GLU A 139 18.58 -2.20 -1.17
N LYS A 140 18.90 -3.47 -1.47
CA LYS A 140 20.23 -3.90 -1.98
C LYS A 140 20.54 -3.31 -3.36
N ALA A 141 19.52 -2.97 -4.14
CA ALA A 141 19.72 -2.23 -5.39
C ALA A 141 20.05 -0.75 -5.16
N GLY A 142 20.00 -0.24 -3.93
CA GLY A 142 20.33 1.12 -3.55
C GLY A 142 19.14 2.08 -3.61
N LEU A 143 17.91 1.56 -3.55
CA LEU A 143 16.69 2.35 -3.68
C LEU A 143 15.92 2.41 -2.35
N GLU A 144 15.29 3.55 -2.09
CA GLU A 144 14.32 3.72 -1.02
C GLU A 144 12.93 3.27 -1.49
N ILE A 145 12.16 2.67 -0.58
CA ILE A 145 10.77 2.27 -0.86
C ILE A 145 9.84 3.31 -0.27
N MET A 146 9.11 4.03 -1.12
CA MET A 146 8.13 5.03 -0.69
C MET A 146 6.78 4.42 -0.33
N ASP A 147 6.38 3.39 -1.03
CA ASP A 147 5.09 2.73 -0.83
C ASP A 147 5.16 1.27 -1.26
N ILE A 148 4.35 0.42 -0.63
CA ILE A 148 4.23 -1.00 -0.96
C ILE A 148 2.76 -1.34 -1.21
N CYS A 149 2.50 -2.03 -2.30
CA CYS A 149 1.15 -2.44 -2.66
C CYS A 149 1.18 -3.86 -3.26
N ILE A 150 0.05 -4.54 -3.32
CA ILE A 150 -0.05 -5.81 -4.05
C ILE A 150 -0.42 -5.54 -5.51
N ASN A 151 0.11 -6.36 -6.41
CA ASN A 151 -0.07 -6.17 -7.86
C ASN A 151 -1.55 -6.20 -8.29
N ALA A 152 -2.38 -7.06 -7.72
CA ALA A 152 -3.80 -7.13 -8.03
C ALA A 152 -4.53 -5.81 -7.71
N PHE A 153 -4.20 -5.17 -6.58
CA PHE A 153 -4.79 -3.89 -6.19
C PHE A 153 -4.28 -2.74 -7.06
N ALA A 154 -2.98 -2.72 -7.36
CA ALA A 154 -2.40 -1.71 -8.25
C ALA A 154 -3.04 -1.78 -9.65
N CYS A 155 -3.20 -2.98 -10.21
CA CYS A 155 -3.86 -3.16 -11.50
C CYS A 155 -5.35 -2.77 -11.47
N ALA A 156 -6.06 -3.10 -10.39
CA ALA A 156 -7.46 -2.71 -10.24
C ALA A 156 -7.61 -1.18 -10.19
N LYS A 157 -6.78 -0.50 -9.40
CA LYS A 157 -6.78 0.96 -9.30
C LYS A 157 -6.53 1.60 -10.65
N GLU A 158 -5.50 1.17 -11.38
CA GLU A 158 -5.18 1.68 -12.71
C GLU A 158 -6.33 1.47 -13.71
N ALA A 159 -6.98 0.31 -13.67
CA ALA A 159 -8.12 0.01 -14.53
C ALA A 159 -9.33 0.91 -14.21
N PHE A 160 -9.60 1.20 -12.93
CA PHE A 160 -10.67 2.12 -12.53
C PHE A 160 -10.35 3.56 -12.93
N ASP A 161 -9.14 4.05 -12.67
CA ASP A 161 -8.72 5.40 -13.03
C ASP A 161 -8.81 5.61 -14.55
N ALA A 162 -8.46 4.61 -15.36
CA ALA A 162 -8.58 4.67 -16.82
C ALA A 162 -10.04 4.77 -17.32
N VAL A 163 -11.00 4.19 -16.59
CA VAL A 163 -12.43 4.28 -16.94
C VAL A 163 -13.01 5.65 -16.59
N TYR A 164 -12.62 6.23 -15.45
CA TYR A 164 -13.13 7.54 -15.00
C TYR A 164 -12.49 8.75 -15.69
N LEU A 165 -11.32 8.58 -16.32
CA LEU A 165 -10.65 9.65 -17.08
C LEU A 165 -11.15 9.76 -18.54
N GLN A 166 -12.11 8.92 -18.96
CA GLN A 166 -12.71 8.96 -20.31
C GLN A 166 -14.09 9.65 -20.35
N GLU A 167 -14.59 10.17 -19.24
CA GLU A 167 -15.76 11.04 -19.14
C GLU A 167 -15.33 12.52 -18.94
#